data_c37cd4f5c2d877e0babd649ada28e5f6
#
_entry.id   c37cd4f5c2d877e0babd649ada28e5f6
#
_cell.length_a   1.000
_cell.length_b   1.000
_cell.length_c   1.000
_cell.angle_alpha   90.00
_cell.angle_beta   90.00
_cell.angle_gamma   90.00
#
_symmetry.space_group_name_H-M   'P 1'
#
loop_
_entity.id
_entity.type
_entity.pdbx_description
1 polymer ?
#
loop_
_entity_poly.entity_id
_entity_poly.type
_entity_poly.pdbx_seq_one_letter_code
_entity_poly.pdbx_strand_id
1 'polypeptide(L)'
;MIRFFFFSLLMFSTNLSFAQVDSLILKNGNIIVGEFKDMDKGVLTIETDYSDSDFKIEWEGIKEIYSKTKFLITLSSGTRYNGPLKSSTTGSVIIDDYTTGEEEVNLNEIVFLKSVDDGFKSRLYANIDLGFSITKANNLRQVSMRSKIGYLAERWQADASYNNLYSTQDETDAIRRIDGGLSYKYYLPKDWYVPVDLTFLSNTEQLIDLRLNAKLGMGKYFIHTNNAYWGFAVGASYVNENFSGDASDKNSLEGYFGSELNLYDIGDLSILTKAVAYPSITESGRWRADFVFDTKYDLPLDLYLKLGFTLNYDNQPVEGATDSDYVFSTGLGWAW
;
A
#
# COMPACT_ATOMS: atom_id res chain seq x y z
N MET A 1 -45.04 26.54 -32.79
CA MET A 1 -43.99 25.58 -32.42
C MET A 1 -42.68 26.33 -32.26
N ILE A 2 -42.37 26.77 -31.08
CA ILE A 2 -41.15 27.54 -30.74
C ILE A 2 -40.20 26.59 -30.05
N ARG A 3 -39.07 26.28 -30.72
CA ARG A 3 -37.98 25.46 -30.17
C ARG A 3 -37.09 26.40 -29.31
N PHE A 4 -37.13 26.26 -27.99
CA PHE A 4 -36.17 26.87 -27.09
C PHE A 4 -34.88 26.07 -27.11
N PHE A 5 -33.83 26.68 -27.66
CA PHE A 5 -32.45 26.22 -27.55
C PHE A 5 -31.90 26.76 -26.19
N PHE A 6 -31.79 25.86 -25.21
CA PHE A 6 -31.05 26.17 -23.99
C PHE A 6 -29.56 25.99 -24.26
N PHE A 7 -28.87 27.09 -24.52
CA PHE A 7 -27.41 27.14 -24.57
C PHE A 7 -26.93 27.27 -23.13
N SER A 8 -26.58 26.14 -22.50
CA SER A 8 -25.94 26.13 -21.19
C SER A 8 -24.50 26.60 -21.36
N LEU A 9 -24.23 27.84 -21.04
CA LEU A 9 -22.89 28.42 -20.96
C LEU A 9 -22.20 27.85 -19.72
N LEU A 10 -21.43 26.77 -19.90
CA LEU A 10 -20.53 26.26 -18.86
C LEU A 10 -19.43 27.32 -18.68
N MET A 11 -19.58 28.17 -17.70
CA MET A 11 -18.47 29.01 -17.22
C MET A 11 -17.41 28.10 -16.61
N PHE A 12 -16.40 27.78 -17.40
CA PHE A 12 -15.14 27.30 -16.89
C PHE A 12 -14.50 28.44 -16.09
N SER A 13 -14.73 28.46 -14.79
CA SER A 13 -13.90 29.26 -13.88
C SER A 13 -12.51 28.58 -13.87
N THR A 14 -11.60 29.08 -14.70
CA THR A 14 -10.18 28.80 -14.59
C THR A 14 -9.71 29.45 -13.30
N ASN A 15 -9.69 28.69 -12.21
CA ASN A 15 -8.90 29.04 -11.06
C ASN A 15 -7.44 28.98 -11.53
N LEU A 16 -6.84 30.13 -11.79
CA LEU A 16 -5.39 30.27 -11.87
C LEU A 16 -4.86 30.02 -10.45
N SER A 17 -4.75 28.78 -10.07
CA SER A 17 -3.93 28.40 -8.94
C SER A 17 -2.50 28.78 -9.32
N PHE A 18 -1.96 29.81 -8.68
CA PHE A 18 -0.52 30.00 -8.69
C PHE A 18 0.05 28.77 -7.99
N ALA A 19 0.58 27.83 -8.79
CA ALA A 19 1.27 26.68 -8.26
C ALA A 19 2.38 27.20 -7.35
N GLN A 20 2.36 26.81 -6.09
CA GLN A 20 3.48 27.05 -5.19
C GLN A 20 4.64 26.24 -5.78
N VAL A 21 5.67 26.95 -6.21
CA VAL A 21 6.81 26.31 -6.86
C VAL A 21 7.76 25.84 -5.78
N ASP A 22 7.85 24.54 -5.62
CA ASP A 22 8.85 23.89 -4.77
C ASP A 22 10.17 23.76 -5.53
N SER A 23 11.28 23.68 -4.84
CA SER A 23 12.60 23.51 -5.46
C SER A 23 13.52 22.64 -4.62
N LEU A 24 14.39 21.90 -5.29
CA LEU A 24 15.45 21.14 -4.66
C LEU A 24 16.78 21.35 -5.36
N ILE A 25 17.86 21.17 -4.62
CA ILE A 25 19.22 21.18 -5.11
C ILE A 25 19.79 19.78 -4.92
N LEU A 26 20.27 19.18 -6.01
CA LEU A 26 20.91 17.88 -6.00
C LEU A 26 22.37 17.99 -5.55
N LYS A 27 22.98 16.90 -5.12
CA LYS A 27 24.40 16.82 -4.74
C LYS A 27 25.34 17.17 -5.88
N ASN A 28 24.93 17.00 -7.14
CA ASN A 28 25.69 17.40 -8.33
C ASN A 28 25.56 18.90 -8.67
N GLY A 29 24.76 19.66 -7.88
CA GLY A 29 24.50 21.07 -8.06
C GLY A 29 23.35 21.43 -8.99
N ASN A 30 22.66 20.45 -9.60
CA ASN A 30 21.49 20.72 -10.41
C ASN A 30 20.32 21.17 -9.54
N ILE A 31 19.51 22.09 -10.06
CA ILE A 31 18.29 22.59 -9.41
C ILE A 31 17.09 22.04 -10.18
N ILE A 32 16.14 21.46 -9.48
CA ILE A 32 14.86 21.04 -10.04
C ILE A 32 13.76 21.86 -9.37
N VAL A 33 12.86 22.35 -10.20
CA VAL A 33 11.74 23.19 -9.81
C VAL A 33 10.45 22.53 -10.27
N GLY A 34 9.47 22.41 -9.38
CA GLY A 34 8.20 21.74 -9.66
C GLY A 34 7.35 21.63 -8.41
N GLU A 35 6.27 20.89 -8.48
CA GLU A 35 5.39 20.59 -7.35
C GLU A 35 5.78 19.24 -6.73
N PHE A 36 6.14 19.22 -5.45
CA PHE A 36 6.42 17.98 -4.74
C PHE A 36 5.11 17.28 -4.38
N LYS A 37 4.92 16.06 -4.87
CA LYS A 37 3.71 15.27 -4.64
C LYS A 37 3.83 14.40 -3.39
N ASP A 38 4.80 13.54 -3.39
CA ASP A 38 5.10 12.63 -2.28
C ASP A 38 6.54 12.15 -2.31
N MET A 39 7.02 11.70 -1.17
CA MET A 39 8.23 10.89 -1.02
C MET A 39 7.89 9.66 -0.21
N ASP A 40 8.12 8.51 -0.80
CA ASP A 40 7.95 7.19 -0.18
C ASP A 40 9.08 6.29 -0.65
N LYS A 41 9.57 5.43 0.24
CA LYS A 41 10.64 4.46 -0.05
C LYS A 41 11.89 5.10 -0.69
N GLY A 42 12.26 6.26 -0.19
CA GLY A 42 13.45 6.98 -0.64
C GLY A 42 13.36 7.66 -2.00
N VAL A 43 12.18 7.73 -2.60
CA VAL A 43 11.96 8.36 -3.91
C VAL A 43 10.98 9.53 -3.79
N LEU A 44 11.42 10.73 -4.17
CA LEU A 44 10.58 11.92 -4.25
C LEU A 44 9.97 12.04 -5.65
N THR A 45 8.66 12.19 -5.72
CA THR A 45 7.90 12.43 -6.96
C THR A 45 7.66 13.92 -7.14
N ILE A 46 8.04 14.46 -8.31
CA ILE A 46 7.93 15.89 -8.65
C ILE A 46 7.20 16.04 -9.98
N GLU A 47 6.11 16.79 -9.98
CA GLU A 47 5.44 17.26 -11.20
C GLU A 47 6.09 18.56 -11.68
N THR A 48 6.36 18.65 -12.98
CA THR A 48 6.99 19.84 -13.60
C THR A 48 6.21 20.27 -14.84
N ASP A 49 6.19 21.57 -15.12
CA ASP A 49 5.50 22.13 -16.29
C ASP A 49 6.12 21.75 -17.65
N TYR A 50 7.29 21.12 -17.65
CA TYR A 50 8.06 20.75 -18.86
C TYR A 50 8.15 19.26 -19.11
N SER A 51 7.36 18.45 -18.39
CA SER A 51 7.28 17.01 -18.60
C SER A 51 5.85 16.50 -18.41
N ASP A 52 5.38 15.66 -19.32
CA ASP A 52 4.07 14.99 -19.19
C ASP A 52 4.08 13.86 -18.12
N SER A 53 5.27 13.50 -17.64
CA SER A 53 5.47 12.49 -16.60
C SER A 53 6.18 13.10 -15.40
N ASP A 54 5.80 12.67 -14.20
CA ASP A 54 6.45 13.08 -12.97
C ASP A 54 7.90 12.58 -12.92
N PHE A 55 8.80 13.42 -12.43
CA PHE A 55 10.17 13.01 -12.14
C PHE A 55 10.24 12.26 -10.83
N LYS A 56 11.02 11.20 -10.82
CA LYS A 56 11.35 10.41 -9.64
C LYS A 56 12.81 10.67 -9.28
N ILE A 57 13.01 11.23 -8.10
CA ILE A 57 14.32 11.67 -7.61
C ILE A 57 14.67 10.88 -6.36
N GLU A 58 15.81 10.17 -6.40
CA GLU A 58 16.35 9.48 -5.23
C GLU A 58 16.61 10.48 -4.09
N TRP A 59 16.01 10.21 -2.91
CA TRP A 59 16.11 11.09 -1.75
C TRP A 59 17.55 11.33 -1.33
N GLU A 60 18.38 10.30 -1.39
CA GLU A 60 19.79 10.40 -1.07
C GLU A 60 20.58 11.32 -2.03
N GLY A 61 20.08 11.54 -3.24
CA GLY A 61 20.64 12.48 -4.22
C GLY A 61 20.39 13.94 -3.90
N ILE A 62 19.48 14.24 -2.96
CA ILE A 62 19.08 15.59 -2.60
C ILE A 62 20.09 16.18 -1.61
N LYS A 63 20.51 17.42 -1.85
CA LYS A 63 21.37 18.20 -0.97
C LYS A 63 20.56 19.19 -0.14
N GLU A 64 19.61 19.89 -0.78
CA GLU A 64 18.77 20.91 -0.16
C GLU A 64 17.37 20.85 -0.75
N ILE A 65 16.36 21.19 0.05
CA ILE A 65 14.94 21.18 -0.32
C ILE A 65 14.24 22.43 0.23
N TYR A 66 13.35 23.01 -0.59
CA TYR A 66 12.61 24.22 -0.24
C TYR A 66 11.17 24.09 -0.74
N SER A 67 10.23 24.14 0.18
CA SER A 67 8.82 24.10 -0.14
C SER A 67 8.01 24.93 0.87
N LYS A 68 6.97 25.59 0.35
CA LYS A 68 5.92 26.23 1.15
C LYS A 68 4.66 25.37 1.21
N THR A 69 4.65 24.27 0.47
CA THR A 69 3.56 23.31 0.47
C THR A 69 3.48 22.62 1.83
N LYS A 70 2.29 22.38 2.29
CA LYS A 70 2.02 21.63 3.52
C LYS A 70 2.18 20.15 3.28
N PHE A 71 2.98 19.48 4.11
CA PHE A 71 3.20 18.04 4.04
C PHE A 71 2.82 17.33 5.34
N LEU A 72 2.35 16.10 5.20
CA LEU A 72 2.51 15.10 6.25
C LEU A 72 3.90 14.52 6.15
N ILE A 73 4.69 14.67 7.21
CA ILE A 73 6.11 14.28 7.27
C ILE A 73 6.25 13.19 8.32
N THR A 74 6.98 12.12 8.01
CA THR A 74 7.36 11.10 9.00
C THR A 74 8.87 10.97 9.03
N LEU A 75 9.43 10.97 10.24
CA LEU A 75 10.84 10.72 10.46
C LEU A 75 11.10 9.23 10.75
N SER A 76 12.35 8.81 10.59
CA SER A 76 12.84 7.46 10.92
C SER A 76 12.69 7.10 12.42
N SER A 77 12.46 8.08 13.27
CA SER A 77 12.09 7.90 14.68
C SER A 77 10.61 7.60 14.92
N GLY A 78 9.79 7.65 13.85
CA GLY A 78 8.32 7.58 13.91
C GLY A 78 7.66 8.89 14.33
N THR A 79 8.42 9.96 14.56
CA THR A 79 7.85 11.29 14.81
C THR A 79 7.18 11.81 13.55
N ARG A 80 6.01 12.44 13.71
CA ARG A 80 5.22 12.97 12.61
C ARG A 80 4.98 14.45 12.76
N TYR A 81 5.13 15.17 11.68
CA TYR A 81 4.93 16.60 11.56
C TYR A 81 3.93 16.92 10.45
N ASN A 82 3.37 18.12 10.51
CA ASN A 82 2.41 18.61 9.53
C ASN A 82 2.67 20.07 9.21
N GLY A 83 3.39 20.36 8.15
CA GLY A 83 3.77 21.72 7.77
C GLY A 83 4.68 21.77 6.55
N PRO A 84 5.08 23.00 6.15
CA PRO A 84 6.08 23.21 5.12
C PRO A 84 7.50 22.89 5.64
N LEU A 85 8.43 22.75 4.70
CA LEU A 85 9.83 22.45 5.03
C LEU A 85 10.79 23.24 4.17
N LYS A 86 11.92 23.62 4.77
CA LYS A 86 13.00 24.33 4.08
C LYS A 86 14.36 23.91 4.64
N SER A 87 15.38 23.78 3.80
CA SER A 87 16.75 23.57 4.26
C SER A 87 17.26 24.80 4.99
N SER A 88 17.85 24.60 6.18
CA SER A 88 18.55 25.63 6.97
C SER A 88 20.03 25.68 6.60
N THR A 89 20.65 24.50 6.51
CA THR A 89 22.04 24.28 6.08
C THR A 89 22.08 23.00 5.26
N THR A 90 23.25 22.69 4.67
CA THR A 90 23.42 21.42 3.96
C THR A 90 23.17 20.24 4.88
N GLY A 91 22.14 19.43 4.56
CA GLY A 91 21.75 18.24 5.31
C GLY A 91 20.81 18.48 6.48
N SER A 92 20.48 19.74 6.83
CA SER A 92 19.47 20.09 7.85
C SER A 92 18.26 20.76 7.23
N VAL A 93 17.09 20.44 7.74
CA VAL A 93 15.79 20.94 7.31
C VAL A 93 15.01 21.48 8.50
N ILE A 94 14.46 22.66 8.38
CA ILE A 94 13.48 23.20 9.32
C ILE A 94 12.09 22.82 8.80
N ILE A 95 11.31 22.17 9.66
CA ILE A 95 9.89 21.88 9.46
C ILE A 95 9.13 22.89 10.32
N ASP A 96 8.22 23.66 9.71
CA ASP A 96 7.34 24.58 10.44
C ASP A 96 6.03 23.84 10.75
N ASP A 97 6.07 23.04 11.83
CA ASP A 97 4.93 22.23 12.26
C ASP A 97 3.84 23.10 12.89
N TYR A 98 2.62 22.96 12.41
CA TYR A 98 1.48 23.77 12.88
C TYR A 98 1.11 23.56 14.36
N THR A 99 1.62 22.51 14.98
CA THR A 99 1.32 22.15 16.38
C THR A 99 2.46 22.49 17.32
N THR A 100 3.70 22.18 16.94
CA THR A 100 4.89 22.32 17.79
C THR A 100 5.76 23.52 17.44
N GLY A 101 5.57 24.13 16.25
CA GLY A 101 6.40 25.20 15.73
C GLY A 101 7.58 24.71 14.90
N GLU A 102 8.60 25.57 14.75
CA GLU A 102 9.79 25.23 13.97
C GLU A 102 10.64 24.15 14.67
N GLU A 103 10.87 23.05 13.95
CA GLU A 103 11.70 21.92 14.37
C GLU A 103 12.81 21.70 13.34
N GLU A 104 14.06 21.61 13.81
CA GLU A 104 15.19 21.30 12.94
C GLU A 104 15.52 19.81 12.99
N VAL A 105 15.56 19.18 11.81
CA VAL A 105 15.80 17.74 11.66
C VAL A 105 16.85 17.49 10.56
N ASN A 106 17.47 16.31 10.55
CA ASN A 106 18.34 15.91 9.48
C ASN A 106 17.53 15.49 8.25
N LEU A 107 17.92 15.92 7.05
CA LEU A 107 17.25 15.58 5.80
C LEU A 107 17.09 14.05 5.61
N ASN A 108 18.12 13.28 6.00
CA ASN A 108 18.10 11.82 5.86
C ASN A 108 17.17 11.11 6.88
N GLU A 109 16.72 11.82 7.92
CA GLU A 109 15.73 11.27 8.87
C GLU A 109 14.31 11.31 8.34
N ILE A 110 14.05 12.10 7.30
CA ILE A 110 12.74 12.15 6.65
C ILE A 110 12.58 10.88 5.78
N VAL A 111 11.60 10.05 6.12
CA VAL A 111 11.33 8.78 5.44
C VAL A 111 9.99 8.75 4.69
N PHE A 112 9.18 9.78 4.90
CA PHE A 112 7.91 9.93 4.20
C PHE A 112 7.49 11.40 4.14
N LEU A 113 7.03 11.82 2.95
CA LEU A 113 6.38 13.10 2.70
C LEU A 113 5.10 12.85 1.88
N LYS A 114 4.03 13.52 2.21
CA LYS A 114 2.83 13.57 1.37
C LYS A 114 2.29 14.98 1.35
N SER A 115 2.23 15.59 0.17
CA SER A 115 1.59 16.89 -0.02
C SER A 115 0.12 16.80 0.37
N VAL A 116 -0.33 17.72 1.20
CA VAL A 116 -1.71 17.78 1.69
C VAL A 116 -2.16 19.23 1.76
N ASP A 117 -3.33 19.48 1.22
CA ASP A 117 -4.07 20.73 1.44
C ASP A 117 -4.94 20.60 2.70
N ASP A 118 -5.54 21.69 3.12
CA ASP A 118 -6.49 21.67 4.24
C ASP A 118 -7.80 20.92 3.92
N GLY A 119 -7.98 20.53 2.66
CA GLY A 119 -9.16 19.84 2.17
C GLY A 119 -9.14 18.33 2.41
N PHE A 120 -10.32 17.74 2.62
CA PHE A 120 -10.49 16.28 2.72
C PHE A 120 -9.95 15.53 1.48
N LYS A 121 -10.07 16.12 0.29
CA LYS A 121 -9.72 15.47 -0.97
C LYS A 121 -8.23 15.19 -1.14
N SER A 122 -7.34 16.06 -0.66
CA SER A 122 -5.89 15.92 -0.79
C SER A 122 -5.33 14.73 0.01
N ARG A 123 -6.10 14.25 0.99
CA ARG A 123 -5.76 13.12 1.84
C ARG A 123 -6.36 11.79 1.36
N LEU A 124 -7.24 11.85 0.36
CA LEU A 124 -7.82 10.67 -0.26
C LEU A 124 -6.92 10.15 -1.37
N TYR A 125 -6.87 8.84 -1.49
CA TYR A 125 -6.33 8.15 -2.64
C TYR A 125 -7.23 6.99 -3.02
N ALA A 126 -7.33 6.72 -4.32
CA ALA A 126 -8.14 5.62 -4.82
C ALA A 126 -7.53 5.06 -6.09
N ASN A 127 -7.63 3.75 -6.26
CA ASN A 127 -7.32 3.08 -7.50
C ASN A 127 -8.41 2.05 -7.83
N ILE A 128 -8.65 1.86 -9.12
CA ILE A 128 -9.55 0.85 -9.64
C ILE A 128 -8.87 0.22 -10.85
N ASP A 129 -8.68 -1.10 -10.78
CA ASP A 129 -8.12 -1.89 -11.86
C ASP A 129 -9.20 -2.84 -12.39
N LEU A 130 -9.39 -2.86 -13.68
CA LEU A 130 -10.30 -3.75 -14.37
C LEU A 130 -9.51 -4.65 -15.32
N GLY A 131 -9.68 -5.95 -15.19
CA GLY A 131 -9.05 -6.94 -16.02
C GLY A 131 -10.08 -7.78 -16.77
N PHE A 132 -9.79 -8.05 -18.03
CA PHE A 132 -10.59 -8.93 -18.87
C PHE A 132 -9.69 -9.83 -19.70
N SER A 133 -9.93 -11.13 -19.67
CA SER A 133 -9.17 -12.13 -20.43
C SER A 133 -10.12 -13.10 -21.12
N ILE A 134 -9.87 -13.39 -22.39
CA ILE A 134 -10.54 -14.46 -23.15
C ILE A 134 -9.47 -15.36 -23.74
N THR A 135 -9.60 -16.65 -23.46
CA THR A 135 -8.76 -17.67 -24.06
C THR A 135 -9.64 -18.65 -24.82
N LYS A 136 -9.37 -18.87 -26.11
CA LYS A 136 -10.16 -19.75 -26.98
C LYS A 136 -10.13 -21.22 -26.52
N ALA A 137 -9.01 -21.64 -25.92
CA ALA A 137 -8.92 -22.97 -25.31
C ALA A 137 -9.92 -23.06 -24.14
N ASN A 138 -10.82 -24.03 -24.21
CA ASN A 138 -11.91 -24.27 -23.23
C ASN A 138 -12.84 -23.06 -23.01
N ASN A 139 -12.93 -22.14 -23.97
CA ASN A 139 -13.74 -20.91 -23.85
C ASN A 139 -13.54 -20.15 -22.52
N LEU A 140 -12.32 -20.16 -21.99
CA LEU A 140 -12.03 -19.49 -20.72
C LEU A 140 -12.28 -17.98 -20.85
N ARG A 141 -13.16 -17.46 -19.99
CA ARG A 141 -13.45 -16.04 -19.86
C ARG A 141 -13.25 -15.63 -18.41
N GLN A 142 -12.47 -14.60 -18.20
CA GLN A 142 -12.17 -14.10 -16.87
C GLN A 142 -12.38 -12.59 -16.82
N VAL A 143 -13.08 -12.16 -15.79
CA VAL A 143 -13.27 -10.75 -15.44
C VAL A 143 -12.74 -10.54 -14.04
N SER A 144 -11.92 -9.54 -13.84
CA SER A 144 -11.43 -9.16 -12.54
C SER A 144 -11.61 -7.67 -12.30
N MET A 145 -11.89 -7.33 -11.06
CA MET A 145 -11.94 -5.95 -10.57
C MET A 145 -11.15 -5.90 -9.28
N ARG A 146 -10.29 -4.91 -9.14
CA ARG A 146 -9.63 -4.57 -7.89
C ARG A 146 -9.84 -3.10 -7.61
N SER A 147 -10.21 -2.78 -6.40
CA SER A 147 -10.39 -1.40 -6.00
C SER A 147 -9.88 -1.16 -4.59
N LYS A 148 -9.32 -0.01 -4.39
CA LYS A 148 -8.88 0.47 -3.10
C LYS A 148 -9.18 1.95 -2.99
N ILE A 149 -9.68 2.37 -1.84
CA ILE A 149 -9.81 3.77 -1.44
C ILE A 149 -9.20 3.91 -0.05
N GLY A 150 -8.46 4.96 0.18
CA GLY A 150 -7.86 5.21 1.48
C GLY A 150 -7.82 6.69 1.80
N TYR A 151 -7.66 6.95 3.09
CA TYR A 151 -7.53 8.28 3.67
C TYR A 151 -6.32 8.29 4.60
N LEU A 152 -5.44 9.26 4.40
CA LEU A 152 -4.25 9.46 5.21
C LEU A 152 -4.37 10.72 6.07
N ALA A 153 -4.48 10.52 7.38
CA ALA A 153 -4.43 11.58 8.36
C ALA A 153 -3.05 11.68 9.03
N GLU A 154 -2.85 12.67 9.86
CA GLU A 154 -1.58 12.89 10.56
C GLU A 154 -1.17 11.68 11.41
N ARG A 155 -2.10 11.13 12.20
CA ARG A 155 -1.83 10.03 13.15
C ARG A 155 -2.54 8.72 12.82
N TRP A 156 -3.31 8.65 11.74
CA TRP A 156 -4.00 7.44 11.36
C TRP A 156 -4.18 7.35 9.84
N GLN A 157 -4.38 6.14 9.39
CA GLN A 157 -4.70 5.81 8.01
C GLN A 157 -5.86 4.82 8.01
N ALA A 158 -6.78 4.98 7.09
CA ALA A 158 -7.86 4.03 6.87
C ALA A 158 -7.95 3.68 5.39
N ASP A 159 -8.10 2.40 5.11
CA ASP A 159 -8.21 1.84 3.77
C ASP A 159 -9.44 0.95 3.66
N ALA A 160 -10.13 1.02 2.53
CA ALA A 160 -11.13 0.05 2.14
C ALA A 160 -10.72 -0.59 0.82
N SER A 161 -10.84 -1.91 0.72
CA SER A 161 -10.53 -2.66 -0.49
C SER A 161 -11.67 -3.59 -0.88
N TYR A 162 -11.83 -3.82 -2.17
CA TYR A 162 -12.77 -4.77 -2.74
C TYR A 162 -12.18 -5.38 -4.00
N ASN A 163 -12.09 -6.69 -4.03
CA ASN A 163 -11.60 -7.47 -5.15
C ASN A 163 -12.67 -8.46 -5.61
N ASN A 164 -12.81 -8.64 -6.90
CA ASN A 164 -13.71 -9.61 -7.49
C ASN A 164 -12.99 -10.31 -8.64
N LEU A 165 -13.08 -11.63 -8.68
CA LEU A 165 -12.65 -12.47 -9.78
C LEU A 165 -13.81 -13.39 -10.17
N TYR A 166 -14.19 -13.35 -11.43
CA TYR A 166 -15.16 -14.26 -12.01
C TYR A 166 -14.55 -14.94 -13.23
N SER A 167 -14.53 -16.26 -13.24
CA SER A 167 -13.96 -17.06 -14.29
C SER A 167 -14.93 -18.17 -14.70
N THR A 168 -15.13 -18.34 -16.00
CA THR A 168 -15.94 -19.43 -16.58
C THR A 168 -15.14 -20.12 -17.68
N GLN A 169 -15.29 -21.43 -17.74
CA GLN A 169 -14.77 -22.26 -18.85
C GLN A 169 -15.75 -23.39 -19.15
N ASP A 170 -15.57 -24.04 -20.31
CA ASP A 170 -16.41 -25.17 -20.70
C ASP A 170 -16.23 -26.34 -19.74
N GLU A 171 -17.33 -27.05 -19.47
CA GLU A 171 -17.37 -28.30 -18.69
C GLU A 171 -16.97 -28.18 -17.22
N THR A 172 -16.86 -26.96 -16.67
CA THR A 172 -16.57 -26.74 -15.24
C THR A 172 -17.48 -25.70 -14.64
N ASP A 173 -17.66 -25.76 -13.33
CA ASP A 173 -18.39 -24.76 -12.60
C ASP A 173 -17.65 -23.41 -12.64
N ALA A 174 -18.42 -22.33 -12.59
CA ALA A 174 -17.87 -20.99 -12.57
C ALA A 174 -17.12 -20.73 -11.25
N ILE A 175 -15.90 -20.21 -11.37
CA ILE A 175 -15.09 -19.77 -10.23
C ILE A 175 -15.49 -18.33 -9.90
N ARG A 176 -15.90 -18.12 -8.67
CA ARG A 176 -16.19 -16.79 -8.15
C ARG A 176 -15.44 -16.58 -6.85
N ARG A 177 -14.60 -15.53 -6.84
CA ARG A 177 -13.91 -15.09 -5.63
C ARG A 177 -14.20 -13.61 -5.40
N ILE A 178 -14.66 -13.29 -4.23
CA ILE A 178 -14.87 -11.91 -3.76
C ILE A 178 -14.15 -11.79 -2.43
N ASP A 179 -13.26 -10.83 -2.32
CA ASP A 179 -12.59 -10.52 -1.06
C ASP A 179 -12.41 -9.00 -0.91
N GLY A 180 -12.27 -8.59 0.32
CA GLY A 180 -12.04 -7.19 0.63
C GLY A 180 -11.97 -6.94 2.13
N GLY A 181 -11.97 -5.67 2.50
CA GLY A 181 -11.94 -5.32 3.91
C GLY A 181 -11.74 -3.85 4.17
N LEU A 182 -11.75 -3.56 5.48
CA LEU A 182 -11.43 -2.27 6.06
C LEU A 182 -10.20 -2.44 6.92
N SER A 183 -9.20 -1.59 6.69
CA SER A 183 -7.96 -1.54 7.47
C SER A 183 -7.84 -0.17 8.11
N TYR A 184 -7.54 -0.13 9.38
CA TYR A 184 -7.27 1.09 10.13
C TYR A 184 -5.96 0.95 10.87
N LYS A 185 -5.08 1.92 10.75
CA LYS A 185 -3.79 1.95 11.46
C LYS A 185 -3.66 3.27 12.20
N TYR A 186 -3.52 3.21 13.51
CA TYR A 186 -3.23 4.38 14.33
C TYR A 186 -1.74 4.40 14.69
N TYR A 187 -1.07 5.49 14.39
CA TYR A 187 0.36 5.66 14.61
C TYR A 187 0.62 6.31 15.96
N LEU A 188 1.52 5.71 16.71
CA LEU A 188 1.96 6.13 18.03
C LEU A 188 3.41 6.63 17.96
N PRO A 189 3.88 7.40 18.94
CA PRO A 189 5.29 7.80 19.02
C PRO A 189 6.25 6.62 19.03
N LYS A 190 7.48 6.83 18.54
CA LYS A 190 8.57 5.84 18.51
C LYS A 190 8.26 4.62 17.65
N ASP A 191 7.64 4.86 16.49
CA ASP A 191 7.28 3.85 15.49
C ASP A 191 6.36 2.72 15.96
N TRP A 192 5.65 2.91 17.04
CA TRP A 192 4.56 2.02 17.42
C TRP A 192 3.31 2.30 16.61
N TYR A 193 2.49 1.28 16.38
CA TYR A 193 1.19 1.43 15.74
C TYR A 193 0.18 0.39 16.22
N VAL A 194 -1.10 0.73 16.10
CA VAL A 194 -2.22 -0.16 16.40
C VAL A 194 -2.95 -0.46 15.09
N PRO A 195 -2.81 -1.66 14.53
CA PRO A 195 -3.60 -2.09 13.37
C PRO A 195 -4.94 -2.67 13.81
N VAL A 196 -5.98 -2.36 13.06
CA VAL A 196 -7.31 -2.97 13.13
C VAL A 196 -7.73 -3.34 11.72
N ASP A 197 -8.00 -4.62 11.46
CA ASP A 197 -8.43 -5.10 10.16
C ASP A 197 -9.76 -5.86 10.28
N LEU A 198 -10.67 -5.56 9.38
CA LEU A 198 -11.88 -6.34 9.14
C LEU A 198 -11.85 -6.81 7.69
N THR A 199 -11.74 -8.11 7.46
CA THR A 199 -11.68 -8.67 6.11
C THR A 199 -12.79 -9.68 5.89
N PHE A 200 -13.24 -9.79 4.64
CA PHE A 200 -14.18 -10.81 4.21
C PHE A 200 -13.66 -11.53 2.96
N LEU A 201 -14.04 -12.78 2.82
CA LEU A 201 -13.75 -13.64 1.67
C LEU A 201 -14.93 -14.53 1.37
N SER A 202 -15.31 -14.62 0.09
CA SER A 202 -16.16 -15.67 -0.47
C SER A 202 -15.42 -16.32 -1.63
N ASN A 203 -15.35 -17.66 -1.68
CA ASN A 203 -14.59 -18.37 -2.69
C ASN A 203 -15.23 -19.73 -2.99
N THR A 204 -15.75 -19.90 -4.20
CA THR A 204 -16.41 -21.15 -4.62
C THR A 204 -15.47 -22.35 -4.70
N GLU A 205 -14.20 -22.15 -5.05
CA GLU A 205 -13.20 -23.23 -5.12
C GLU A 205 -12.84 -23.79 -3.74
N GLN A 206 -12.86 -22.94 -2.72
CA GLN A 206 -12.60 -23.33 -1.33
C GLN A 206 -13.87 -23.70 -0.56
N LEU A 207 -15.03 -23.72 -1.25
CA LEU A 207 -16.33 -23.91 -0.63
C LEU A 207 -16.63 -22.94 0.52
N ILE A 208 -16.07 -21.72 0.45
CA ILE A 208 -16.30 -20.68 1.45
C ILE A 208 -17.42 -19.78 0.97
N ASP A 209 -18.57 -19.83 1.62
CA ASP A 209 -19.65 -18.88 1.36
C ASP A 209 -19.29 -17.51 1.91
N LEU A 210 -18.81 -17.47 3.15
CA LEU A 210 -18.33 -16.24 3.78
C LEU A 210 -17.34 -16.55 4.90
N ARG A 211 -16.16 -15.95 4.82
CA ARG A 211 -15.21 -15.86 5.93
C ARG A 211 -15.10 -14.41 6.35
N LEU A 212 -15.38 -14.13 7.59
CA LEU A 212 -15.13 -12.83 8.23
C LEU A 212 -13.95 -12.98 9.18
N ASN A 213 -13.00 -12.04 9.09
CA ASN A 213 -11.86 -12.03 9.98
C ASN A 213 -11.66 -10.62 10.55
N ALA A 214 -11.71 -10.50 11.87
CA ALA A 214 -11.46 -9.29 12.60
C ALA A 214 -10.15 -9.41 13.38
N LYS A 215 -9.20 -8.51 13.13
CA LYS A 215 -7.89 -8.47 13.77
C LYS A 215 -7.67 -7.17 14.52
N LEU A 216 -7.08 -7.27 15.69
CA LEU A 216 -6.62 -6.14 16.49
C LEU A 216 -5.27 -6.47 17.08
N GLY A 217 -4.33 -5.54 17.00
CA GLY A 217 -2.99 -5.77 17.51
C GLY A 217 -2.21 -4.52 17.85
N MET A 218 -0.94 -4.73 18.13
CA MET A 218 0.05 -3.69 18.31
C MET A 218 1.30 -4.08 17.52
N GLY A 219 1.87 -3.13 16.83
CA GLY A 219 3.08 -3.32 16.04
C GLY A 219 4.10 -2.22 16.31
N LYS A 220 5.34 -2.51 15.90
CA LYS A 220 6.45 -1.56 15.97
C LYS A 220 7.36 -1.78 14.78
N TYR A 221 7.80 -0.68 14.13
CA TYR A 221 8.93 -0.69 13.23
C TYR A 221 10.23 -0.64 14.02
N PHE A 222 11.14 -1.55 13.75
CA PHE A 222 12.50 -1.61 14.32
C PHE A 222 13.53 -0.98 13.41
N ILE A 223 13.25 -1.04 12.09
CA ILE A 223 14.00 -0.34 11.05
C ILE A 223 12.97 0.46 10.26
N HIS A 224 13.22 1.76 10.11
CA HIS A 224 12.37 2.65 9.33
C HIS A 224 13.27 3.72 8.69
N THR A 225 13.75 3.43 7.50
CA THR A 225 14.68 4.26 6.74
C THR A 225 14.21 4.40 5.29
N ASN A 226 14.90 5.21 4.51
CA ASN A 226 14.62 5.40 3.09
C ASN A 226 14.91 4.16 2.22
N ASN A 227 15.69 3.19 2.72
CA ASN A 227 16.05 1.98 1.99
C ASN A 227 15.44 0.71 2.58
N ALA A 228 14.91 0.78 3.81
CA ALA A 228 14.37 -0.39 4.47
C ALA A 228 13.34 -0.05 5.53
N TYR A 229 12.32 -0.88 5.68
CA TYR A 229 11.59 -0.99 6.91
C TYR A 229 11.50 -2.45 7.38
N TRP A 230 11.52 -2.66 8.67
CA TRP A 230 11.29 -3.94 9.31
C TRP A 230 10.42 -3.76 10.54
N GLY A 231 9.28 -4.43 10.55
CA GLY A 231 8.32 -4.31 11.63
C GLY A 231 7.80 -5.65 12.10
N PHE A 232 7.34 -5.65 13.35
CA PHE A 232 6.60 -6.74 13.97
C PHE A 232 5.25 -6.25 14.43
N ALA A 233 4.26 -7.16 14.38
CA ALA A 233 2.95 -6.95 14.99
C ALA A 233 2.50 -8.22 15.70
N VAL A 234 1.86 -8.05 16.84
CA VAL A 234 1.23 -9.12 17.61
C VAL A 234 -0.19 -8.72 17.97
N GLY A 235 -1.08 -9.68 18.10
CA GLY A 235 -2.46 -9.38 18.44
C GLY A 235 -3.37 -10.60 18.46
N ALA A 236 -4.66 -10.33 18.38
CA ALA A 236 -5.70 -11.32 18.31
C ALA A 236 -6.49 -11.21 16.99
N SER A 237 -6.95 -12.33 16.51
CA SER A 237 -7.76 -12.51 15.32
C SER A 237 -8.98 -13.34 15.67
N TYR A 238 -10.18 -12.87 15.32
CA TYR A 238 -11.39 -13.65 15.38
C TYR A 238 -11.86 -13.96 13.97
N VAL A 239 -12.05 -15.24 13.69
CA VAL A 239 -12.43 -15.75 12.38
C VAL A 239 -13.78 -16.46 12.49
N ASN A 240 -14.73 -16.09 11.63
CA ASN A 240 -15.97 -16.78 11.42
C ASN A 240 -16.01 -17.29 9.97
N GLU A 241 -16.20 -18.58 9.79
CA GLU A 241 -16.18 -19.27 8.50
C GLU A 241 -17.49 -20.03 8.29
N ASN A 242 -18.21 -19.67 7.24
CA ASN A 242 -19.39 -20.37 6.76
C ASN A 242 -19.04 -21.07 5.44
N PHE A 243 -19.28 -22.36 5.36
CA PHE A 243 -18.95 -23.18 4.21
C PHE A 243 -20.18 -23.59 3.43
N SER A 244 -20.01 -23.75 2.11
CA SER A 244 -21.04 -24.33 1.23
C SER A 244 -21.15 -25.84 1.46
N GLY A 245 -22.37 -26.40 1.33
CA GLY A 245 -22.61 -27.83 1.44
C GLY A 245 -22.77 -28.31 2.89
N ASP A 246 -22.30 -29.54 3.17
CA ASP A 246 -22.50 -30.22 4.46
C ASP A 246 -21.41 -29.90 5.51
N ALA A 247 -20.43 -29.05 5.17
CA ALA A 247 -19.37 -28.66 6.09
C ALA A 247 -19.93 -27.75 7.20
N SER A 248 -19.56 -28.03 8.44
CA SER A 248 -20.01 -27.21 9.58
C SER A 248 -19.24 -25.91 9.65
N ASP A 249 -19.99 -24.83 9.97
CA ASP A 249 -19.41 -23.52 10.23
C ASP A 249 -18.37 -23.57 11.35
N LYS A 250 -17.34 -22.76 11.23
CA LYS A 250 -16.24 -22.68 12.21
C LYS A 250 -16.12 -21.27 12.76
N ASN A 251 -15.83 -21.18 14.05
CA ASN A 251 -15.50 -19.95 14.74
C ASN A 251 -14.19 -20.18 15.49
N SER A 252 -13.21 -19.33 15.25
CA SER A 252 -11.88 -19.47 15.83
C SER A 252 -11.41 -18.13 16.40
N LEU A 253 -10.89 -18.18 17.64
CA LEU A 253 -10.09 -17.10 18.19
C LEU A 253 -8.63 -17.51 18.10
N GLU A 254 -7.82 -16.66 17.49
CA GLU A 254 -6.42 -16.92 17.23
C GLU A 254 -5.56 -15.77 17.78
N GLY A 255 -4.36 -16.08 18.25
CA GLY A 255 -3.30 -15.10 18.31
C GLY A 255 -2.75 -14.87 16.90
N TYR A 256 -2.10 -13.74 16.65
CA TYR A 256 -1.25 -13.59 15.48
C TYR A 256 0.09 -12.94 15.80
N PHE A 257 1.12 -13.37 15.08
CA PHE A 257 2.47 -12.84 15.13
C PHE A 257 2.90 -12.57 13.69
N GLY A 258 3.09 -11.31 13.35
CA GLY A 258 3.47 -10.89 12.01
C GLY A 258 4.82 -10.20 11.99
N SER A 259 5.61 -10.49 10.96
CA SER A 259 6.84 -9.76 10.61
C SER A 259 6.80 -9.37 9.16
N GLU A 260 7.16 -8.11 8.86
CA GLU A 260 7.29 -7.62 7.49
C GLU A 260 8.63 -6.89 7.36
N LEU A 261 9.46 -7.38 6.44
CA LEU A 261 10.71 -6.77 6.02
C LEU A 261 10.57 -6.34 4.58
N ASN A 262 10.83 -5.08 4.31
CA ASN A 262 10.90 -4.53 2.96
C ASN A 262 12.23 -3.81 2.80
N LEU A 263 13.00 -4.26 1.82
CA LEU A 263 14.23 -3.63 1.38
C LEU A 263 13.96 -3.06 0.00
N TYR A 264 14.12 -1.78 -0.19
CA TYR A 264 13.88 -1.15 -1.48
C TYR A 264 15.15 -0.46 -1.93
N ASP A 265 15.46 -0.71 -3.19
CA ASP A 265 16.53 -0.03 -3.91
C ASP A 265 17.90 -0.11 -3.21
N ILE A 266 18.22 -1.31 -2.68
CA ILE A 266 19.55 -1.58 -2.14
C ILE A 266 20.46 -2.00 -3.29
N GLY A 267 21.04 -1.01 -3.97
CA GLY A 267 21.67 -1.20 -5.26
C GLY A 267 20.62 -1.63 -6.29
N ASP A 268 20.81 -2.80 -6.89
CA ASP A 268 19.90 -3.34 -7.91
C ASP A 268 18.81 -4.26 -7.32
N LEU A 269 18.71 -4.38 -5.99
CA LEU A 269 17.91 -5.40 -5.32
C LEU A 269 16.78 -4.78 -4.47
N SER A 270 15.55 -5.24 -4.72
CA SER A 270 14.39 -4.98 -3.87
C SER A 270 13.82 -6.28 -3.35
N ILE A 271 13.51 -6.36 -2.05
CA ILE A 271 12.94 -7.54 -1.39
C ILE A 271 11.77 -7.14 -0.52
N LEU A 272 10.66 -7.85 -0.64
CA LEU A 272 9.55 -7.83 0.30
C LEU A 272 9.38 -9.23 0.90
N THR A 273 9.44 -9.33 2.21
CA THR A 273 9.16 -10.57 2.93
C THR A 273 8.14 -10.31 4.02
N LYS A 274 7.07 -11.09 4.03
CA LYS A 274 6.04 -11.04 5.06
C LYS A 274 5.74 -12.44 5.56
N ALA A 275 5.77 -12.62 6.87
CA ALA A 275 5.43 -13.88 7.53
C ALA A 275 4.43 -13.59 8.66
N VAL A 276 3.33 -14.33 8.70
CA VAL A 276 2.34 -14.24 9.77
C VAL A 276 1.98 -15.64 10.23
N ALA A 277 2.00 -15.88 11.54
CA ALA A 277 1.56 -17.11 12.16
C ALA A 277 0.31 -16.84 13.02
N TYR A 278 -0.65 -17.75 12.98
CA TYR A 278 -1.94 -17.67 13.66
C TYR A 278 -2.15 -18.93 14.51
N PRO A 279 -1.57 -19.03 15.72
CA PRO A 279 -1.91 -20.10 16.63
C PRO A 279 -3.34 -19.95 17.14
N SER A 280 -4.16 -20.99 17.00
CA SER A 280 -5.54 -20.96 17.50
C SER A 280 -5.56 -21.09 19.02
N ILE A 281 -6.43 -20.29 19.64
CA ILE A 281 -6.67 -20.31 21.10
C ILE A 281 -7.84 -21.25 21.39
N THR A 282 -8.81 -21.33 20.48
CA THR A 282 -10.05 -22.08 20.66
C THR A 282 -10.02 -23.50 20.07
N GLU A 283 -9.21 -23.70 19.02
CA GLU A 283 -9.08 -25.01 18.37
C GLU A 283 -7.75 -25.64 18.76
N SER A 284 -7.79 -26.70 19.53
CA SER A 284 -6.59 -27.35 20.09
C SER A 284 -5.62 -27.81 19.00
N GLY A 285 -4.41 -27.31 19.04
CA GLY A 285 -3.31 -27.69 18.14
C GLY A 285 -3.42 -27.16 16.71
N ARG A 286 -4.44 -26.36 16.39
CA ARG A 286 -4.53 -25.68 15.08
C ARG A 286 -3.61 -24.48 15.04
N TRP A 287 -2.88 -24.35 13.95
CA TRP A 287 -2.17 -23.12 13.60
C TRP A 287 -2.15 -22.94 12.08
N ARG A 288 -2.18 -21.69 11.67
CA ARG A 288 -2.10 -21.28 10.27
C ARG A 288 -0.90 -20.37 10.08
N ALA A 289 -0.38 -20.31 8.88
CA ALA A 289 0.68 -19.38 8.52
C ALA A 289 0.48 -18.86 7.10
N ASP A 290 0.79 -17.58 6.93
CA ASP A 290 0.90 -16.93 5.64
C ASP A 290 2.34 -16.47 5.45
N PHE A 291 2.91 -16.74 4.28
CA PHE A 291 4.24 -16.29 3.92
C PHE A 291 4.22 -15.72 2.51
N VAL A 292 4.84 -14.55 2.35
CA VAL A 292 5.04 -13.89 1.06
C VAL A 292 6.50 -13.51 0.96
N PHE A 293 7.09 -13.81 -0.17
CA PHE A 293 8.44 -13.38 -0.55
C PHE A 293 8.39 -12.90 -2.00
N ASP A 294 8.69 -11.63 -2.22
CA ASP A 294 8.85 -11.02 -3.53
C ASP A 294 10.23 -10.39 -3.64
N THR A 295 10.88 -10.58 -4.75
CA THR A 295 12.14 -9.91 -5.04
C THR A 295 12.20 -9.46 -6.48
N LYS A 296 12.79 -8.30 -6.69
CA LYS A 296 13.13 -7.72 -7.98
C LYS A 296 14.63 -7.45 -8.00
N TYR A 297 15.30 -7.90 -9.03
CA TYR A 297 16.70 -7.60 -9.30
C TYR A 297 16.81 -6.88 -10.64
N ASP A 298 17.29 -5.64 -10.61
CA ASP A 298 17.49 -4.83 -11.80
C ASP A 298 18.79 -5.24 -12.49
N LEU A 299 18.70 -5.46 -13.80
CA LEU A 299 19.78 -5.91 -14.66
C LEU A 299 20.20 -4.75 -15.59
N PRO A 300 21.40 -4.79 -16.18
CA PRO A 300 21.80 -3.84 -17.23
C PRO A 300 20.77 -3.80 -18.38
N LEU A 301 20.70 -2.67 -19.09
CA LEU A 301 19.82 -2.44 -20.24
C LEU A 301 18.33 -2.42 -19.88
N ASP A 302 17.98 -1.90 -18.69
CA ASP A 302 16.61 -1.77 -18.20
C ASP A 302 15.85 -3.11 -18.09
N LEU A 303 16.58 -4.21 -18.08
CA LEU A 303 16.01 -5.53 -17.79
C LEU A 303 15.85 -5.71 -16.28
N TYR A 304 14.92 -6.55 -15.87
CA TYR A 304 14.78 -6.97 -14.48
C TYR A 304 14.32 -8.41 -14.35
N LEU A 305 14.73 -9.06 -13.29
CA LEU A 305 14.24 -10.37 -12.87
C LEU A 305 13.32 -10.21 -11.66
N LYS A 306 12.15 -10.85 -11.69
CA LYS A 306 11.25 -10.95 -10.54
C LYS A 306 11.08 -12.41 -10.13
N LEU A 307 11.10 -12.65 -8.83
CA LEU A 307 10.72 -13.92 -8.21
C LEU A 307 9.66 -13.60 -7.15
N GLY A 308 8.59 -14.39 -7.15
CA GLY A 308 7.52 -14.31 -6.16
C GLY A 308 7.21 -15.70 -5.59
N PHE A 309 7.02 -15.78 -4.29
CA PHE A 309 6.58 -16.97 -3.60
C PHE A 309 5.55 -16.60 -2.54
N THR A 310 4.39 -17.24 -2.61
CA THR A 310 3.32 -17.08 -1.62
C THR A 310 2.97 -18.46 -1.09
N LEU A 311 2.83 -18.61 0.22
CA LEU A 311 2.42 -19.83 0.88
C LEU A 311 1.32 -19.52 1.88
N ASN A 312 0.24 -20.30 1.83
CA ASN A 312 -0.80 -20.36 2.86
C ASN A 312 -0.79 -21.77 3.45
N TYR A 313 -0.76 -21.87 4.76
CA TYR A 313 -0.70 -23.14 5.48
C TYR A 313 -1.75 -23.19 6.59
N ASP A 314 -2.43 -24.32 6.73
CA ASP A 314 -3.34 -24.65 7.82
C ASP A 314 -3.13 -26.14 8.17
N ASN A 315 -2.68 -26.43 9.39
CA ASN A 315 -2.42 -27.82 9.80
C ASN A 315 -3.70 -28.64 10.11
N GLN A 316 -4.87 -27.99 10.13
CA GLN A 316 -6.17 -28.64 10.32
C GLN A 316 -7.20 -28.10 9.32
N PRO A 317 -6.98 -28.30 8.01
CA PRO A 317 -7.90 -27.85 6.98
C PRO A 317 -9.24 -28.57 7.09
N VAL A 318 -10.27 -28.11 6.37
CA VAL A 318 -11.54 -28.84 6.23
C VAL A 318 -11.34 -30.10 5.40
N GLU A 319 -12.19 -31.11 5.63
CA GLU A 319 -12.11 -32.37 4.89
C GLU A 319 -12.17 -32.15 3.38
N GLY A 320 -11.23 -32.75 2.66
CA GLY A 320 -11.06 -32.58 1.21
C GLY A 320 -10.18 -31.40 0.78
N ALA A 321 -9.78 -30.50 1.67
CA ALA A 321 -8.84 -29.44 1.37
C ALA A 321 -7.40 -29.84 1.68
N THR A 322 -6.43 -29.22 0.98
CA THR A 322 -5.01 -29.38 1.24
C THR A 322 -4.58 -28.54 2.44
N ASP A 323 -3.55 -29.01 3.17
CA ASP A 323 -2.95 -28.27 4.30
C ASP A 323 -2.09 -27.08 3.86
N SER A 324 -1.64 -27.08 2.62
CA SER A 324 -0.78 -26.05 2.05
C SER A 324 -1.21 -25.69 0.62
N ASP A 325 -1.17 -24.39 0.35
CA ASP A 325 -1.34 -23.83 -0.98
C ASP A 325 -0.20 -22.85 -1.23
N TYR A 326 0.50 -23.01 -2.34
CA TYR A 326 1.60 -22.13 -2.68
C TYR A 326 1.58 -21.72 -4.15
N VAL A 327 2.04 -20.53 -4.39
CA VAL A 327 2.26 -19.98 -5.73
C VAL A 327 3.72 -19.54 -5.84
N PHE A 328 4.42 -20.11 -6.81
CA PHE A 328 5.74 -19.64 -7.22
C PHE A 328 5.64 -18.99 -8.58
N SER A 329 6.18 -17.80 -8.71
CA SER A 329 6.22 -17.04 -9.95
C SER A 329 7.62 -16.53 -10.23
N THR A 330 7.99 -16.54 -11.49
CA THR A 330 9.22 -15.91 -11.97
C THR A 330 8.92 -15.14 -13.25
N GLY A 331 9.59 -14.02 -13.43
CA GLY A 331 9.40 -13.18 -14.60
C GLY A 331 10.68 -12.43 -14.95
N LEU A 332 10.97 -12.37 -16.23
CA LEU A 332 11.96 -11.46 -16.81
C LEU A 332 11.17 -10.33 -17.47
N GLY A 333 11.50 -9.11 -17.15
CA GLY A 333 10.86 -7.93 -17.72
C GLY A 333 11.87 -6.90 -18.18
N TRP A 334 11.37 -5.92 -18.88
CA TRP A 334 12.10 -4.76 -19.34
C TRP A 334 11.29 -3.51 -18.99
N ALA A 335 11.91 -2.57 -18.31
CA ALA A 335 11.32 -1.32 -17.88
C ALA A 335 12.00 -0.18 -18.65
N TRP A 336 11.27 0.44 -19.54
CA TRP A 336 11.78 1.54 -20.39
C TRP A 336 11.09 2.85 -20.02
#